data_593fd1893e3435b146f8ca35766f9403
#
_entry.id   593fd1893e3435b146f8ca35766f9403
#
_cell.length_a   1.000
_cell.length_b   1.000
_cell.length_c   1.000
_cell.angle_alpha   90.00
_cell.angle_beta   90.00
_cell.angle_gamma   90.00
#
_symmetry.space_group_name_H-M   'P 1'
#
loop_
_entity.id
_entity.type
_entity.pdbx_description
1 polymer ?
#
loop_
_entity_poly.entity_id
_entity_poly.type
_entity_poly.pdbx_seq_one_letter_code
_entity_poly.pdbx_strand_id
1 'polypeptide(L)'
;MQKLKIAILSYRSAPFGGGQGIYIRDISRALSIMGHTVDVISGPPYPNLVGEINLIKLPGLDLFQTFSFKERLKIFYNKKNKKLIDFYEFISVFFGGFPEMRTFGYRANKFLKLSPDYDVVIDNQSLSYGILEIQKRLPFIEIIHHPISKDYKFELETASGFLYKLSRHRWYSFLKMQKKVAKDINNIVTPSKNSSKDISVDFNVNQKNITVINNGLDIDTFIPYKNIKRDPFRLITTASADVALKGLDYSLKSLAILSKTFPEISLLVIGQLKKDGHTSRLIEELGIGGRIIFKTGLTKEEIAKEYASSSVAIVSSLYEGFGYPVIEAMSCEVPLVATNTSSIPELVGDFATLIPPMNENDLSEAIKNILTNFKKYKKIAESGRHHIIENFNWLKITQEYEDMIYKTIQDFNNANL
;
A
#
# COMPACT_ATOMS: atom_id res chain seq x y z
N MET A 1 -28.75 7.46 8.63
CA MET A 1 -28.27 8.08 7.36
C MET A 1 -28.90 7.38 6.17
N GLN A 2 -28.98 8.03 5.01
CA GLN A 2 -29.55 7.42 3.81
C GLN A 2 -28.61 6.32 3.28
N LYS A 3 -29.15 5.16 2.92
CA LYS A 3 -28.39 4.09 2.30
C LYS A 3 -27.99 4.49 0.88
N LEU A 4 -26.69 4.42 0.56
CA LEU A 4 -26.12 4.78 -0.74
C LEU A 4 -25.70 3.53 -1.52
N LYS A 5 -25.69 3.63 -2.84
CA LYS A 5 -25.10 2.67 -3.76
C LYS A 5 -23.75 3.19 -4.25
N ILE A 6 -22.65 2.59 -3.80
CA ILE A 6 -21.28 3.04 -3.99
C ILE A 6 -20.55 2.14 -4.98
N ALA A 7 -19.94 2.71 -6.02
CA ALA A 7 -19.03 2.00 -6.90
C ALA A 7 -17.58 2.27 -6.48
N ILE A 8 -16.82 1.22 -6.16
CA ILE A 8 -15.38 1.33 -5.91
C ILE A 8 -14.64 0.77 -7.12
N LEU A 9 -13.87 1.62 -7.79
CA LEU A 9 -13.05 1.24 -8.94
C LEU A 9 -11.65 0.84 -8.48
N SER A 10 -11.12 -0.25 -9.02
CA SER A 10 -9.72 -0.63 -8.78
C SER A 10 -9.12 -1.27 -10.02
N TYR A 11 -8.12 -0.63 -10.59
CA TYR A 11 -7.47 -1.17 -11.78
C TYR A 11 -6.73 -2.47 -11.53
N ARG A 12 -6.36 -2.72 -10.25
CA ARG A 12 -5.59 -3.88 -9.82
C ARG A 12 -5.72 -4.07 -8.31
N SER A 13 -6.05 -5.28 -7.85
CA SER A 13 -6.27 -5.58 -6.43
C SER A 13 -5.81 -6.99 -6.08
N ALA A 14 -4.49 -7.27 -6.23
CA ALA A 14 -3.95 -8.58 -5.86
C ALA A 14 -4.29 -8.92 -4.40
N PRO A 15 -4.87 -10.10 -4.12
CA PRO A 15 -5.32 -10.47 -2.78
C PRO A 15 -4.17 -10.69 -1.80
N PHE A 16 -3.00 -11.08 -2.32
CA PHE A 16 -1.78 -11.33 -1.56
C PHE A 16 -0.65 -10.51 -2.18
N GLY A 17 -0.09 -9.61 -1.40
CA GLY A 17 1.01 -8.75 -1.84
C GLY A 17 0.55 -7.40 -2.41
N GLY A 18 0.92 -6.35 -1.72
CA GLY A 18 0.59 -4.97 -2.03
C GLY A 18 -0.59 -4.41 -1.22
N GLY A 19 -0.48 -3.17 -0.78
CA GLY A 19 -1.48 -2.51 0.09
C GLY A 19 -2.84 -2.27 -0.58
N GLN A 20 -2.88 -2.14 -1.91
CA GLN A 20 -4.11 -1.78 -2.64
C GLN A 20 -5.23 -2.84 -2.53
N GLY A 21 -4.89 -4.13 -2.66
CA GLY A 21 -5.90 -5.20 -2.55
C GLY A 21 -6.45 -5.34 -1.12
N ILE A 22 -5.59 -5.18 -0.12
CA ILE A 22 -5.97 -5.16 1.30
C ILE A 22 -6.89 -3.97 1.58
N TYR A 23 -6.50 -2.79 1.11
CA TYR A 23 -7.29 -1.57 1.27
C TYR A 23 -8.69 -1.69 0.66
N ILE A 24 -8.81 -2.16 -0.59
CA ILE A 24 -10.11 -2.33 -1.27
C ILE A 24 -11.01 -3.30 -0.50
N ARG A 25 -10.47 -4.42 -0.04
CA ARG A 25 -11.23 -5.39 0.77
C ARG A 25 -11.75 -4.74 2.06
N ASP A 26 -10.91 -3.99 2.74
CA ASP A 26 -11.24 -3.48 4.06
C ASP A 26 -12.19 -2.27 3.97
N ILE A 27 -11.98 -1.31 3.07
CA ILE A 27 -12.88 -0.16 2.89
C ILE A 27 -14.25 -0.58 2.36
N SER A 28 -14.30 -1.51 1.38
CA SER A 28 -15.58 -1.99 0.87
C SER A 28 -16.40 -2.71 1.93
N ARG A 29 -15.74 -3.54 2.77
CA ARG A 29 -16.37 -4.18 3.92
C ARG A 29 -16.87 -3.15 4.93
N ALA A 30 -16.07 -2.16 5.27
CA ALA A 30 -16.38 -1.15 6.26
C ALA A 30 -17.61 -0.31 5.83
N LEU A 31 -17.66 0.15 4.59
CA LEU A 31 -18.82 0.85 4.03
C LEU A 31 -20.08 -0.04 3.96
N SER A 32 -19.92 -1.34 3.66
CA SER A 32 -21.05 -2.28 3.68
C SER A 32 -21.61 -2.51 5.09
N ILE A 33 -20.75 -2.57 6.12
CA ILE A 33 -21.16 -2.67 7.53
C ILE A 33 -21.94 -1.43 7.97
N MET A 34 -21.65 -0.23 7.45
CA MET A 34 -22.43 0.97 7.70
C MET A 34 -23.78 1.00 6.98
N GLY A 35 -24.11 -0.04 6.21
CA GLY A 35 -25.40 -0.23 5.55
C GLY A 35 -25.47 0.22 4.11
N HIS A 36 -24.38 0.67 3.51
CA HIS A 36 -24.33 1.00 2.08
C HIS A 36 -24.31 -0.25 1.21
N THR A 37 -24.82 -0.13 -0.02
CA THR A 37 -24.64 -1.15 -1.06
C THR A 37 -23.34 -0.86 -1.81
N VAL A 38 -22.36 -1.77 -1.77
CA VAL A 38 -21.05 -1.55 -2.34
C VAL A 38 -20.76 -2.54 -3.47
N ASP A 39 -20.50 -2.01 -4.65
CA ASP A 39 -19.99 -2.76 -5.81
C ASP A 39 -18.53 -2.44 -6.02
N VAL A 40 -17.67 -3.47 -6.05
CA VAL A 40 -16.25 -3.34 -6.42
C VAL A 40 -16.09 -3.68 -7.90
N ILE A 41 -15.73 -2.70 -8.70
CA ILE A 41 -15.50 -2.82 -10.15
C ILE A 41 -13.99 -2.92 -10.37
N SER A 42 -13.50 -4.12 -10.69
CA SER A 42 -12.05 -4.37 -10.70
C SER A 42 -11.52 -4.91 -12.02
N GLY A 43 -10.29 -4.44 -12.36
CA GLY A 43 -9.41 -5.12 -13.32
C GLY A 43 -8.64 -6.26 -12.64
N PRO A 44 -8.00 -7.16 -13.45
CA PRO A 44 -7.17 -8.23 -12.91
C PRO A 44 -5.81 -7.71 -12.38
N PRO A 45 -5.20 -8.37 -11.37
CA PRO A 45 -5.76 -9.44 -10.56
C PRO A 45 -6.87 -8.94 -9.64
N TYR A 46 -7.90 -9.77 -9.44
CA TYR A 46 -9.10 -9.39 -8.71
C TYR A 46 -8.91 -9.50 -7.19
N PRO A 47 -9.61 -8.65 -6.39
CA PRO A 47 -9.56 -8.73 -4.94
C PRO A 47 -10.28 -9.97 -4.41
N ASN A 48 -9.87 -10.41 -3.21
CA ASN A 48 -10.63 -11.34 -2.40
C ASN A 48 -11.50 -10.53 -1.40
N LEU A 49 -12.79 -10.37 -1.73
CA LEU A 49 -13.73 -9.58 -0.95
C LEU A 49 -14.38 -10.42 0.15
N VAL A 50 -14.80 -9.76 1.24
CA VAL A 50 -15.43 -10.39 2.41
C VAL A 50 -16.74 -9.67 2.73
N GLY A 51 -17.81 -10.42 2.97
CA GLY A 51 -19.16 -9.89 3.24
C GLY A 51 -20.02 -9.80 1.99
N GLU A 52 -21.13 -9.07 2.08
CA GLU A 52 -22.09 -8.88 0.99
C GLU A 52 -21.65 -7.78 0.03
N ILE A 53 -20.55 -8.02 -0.67
CA ILE A 53 -19.95 -7.08 -1.62
C ILE A 53 -19.94 -7.73 -2.99
N ASN A 54 -20.54 -7.04 -3.97
CA ASN A 54 -20.56 -7.53 -5.33
C ASN A 54 -19.26 -7.20 -6.06
N LEU A 55 -18.65 -8.18 -6.73
CA LEU A 55 -17.45 -8.03 -7.55
C LEU A 55 -17.80 -8.01 -9.03
N ILE A 56 -17.67 -6.87 -9.67
CA ILE A 56 -17.85 -6.68 -11.10
C ILE A 56 -16.48 -6.71 -11.78
N LYS A 57 -16.23 -7.75 -12.57
CA LYS A 57 -14.94 -7.96 -13.24
C LYS A 57 -14.89 -7.25 -14.59
N LEU A 58 -13.91 -6.36 -14.76
CA LEU A 58 -13.58 -5.74 -16.05
C LEU A 58 -12.28 -6.34 -16.61
N PRO A 59 -12.35 -7.40 -17.40
CA PRO A 59 -11.17 -8.13 -17.82
C PRO A 59 -10.27 -7.32 -18.75
N GLY A 60 -9.00 -7.19 -18.38
CA GLY A 60 -7.87 -6.75 -19.20
C GLY A 60 -7.13 -7.94 -19.83
N LEU A 61 -5.89 -7.71 -20.28
CA LEU A 61 -4.98 -8.77 -20.73
C LEU A 61 -4.18 -9.38 -19.58
N ASP A 62 -4.04 -8.67 -18.46
CA ASP A 62 -3.27 -9.08 -17.26
C ASP A 62 -1.83 -9.50 -17.60
N LEU A 63 -1.11 -8.63 -18.29
CA LEU A 63 0.25 -8.89 -18.78
C LEU A 63 1.36 -8.52 -17.78
N PHE A 64 1.01 -7.94 -16.63
CA PHE A 64 1.98 -7.38 -15.68
C PHE A 64 2.97 -8.43 -15.14
N GLN A 65 2.49 -9.63 -14.80
CA GLN A 65 3.33 -10.69 -14.24
C GLN A 65 3.96 -11.58 -15.30
N THR A 66 3.66 -11.33 -16.59
CA THR A 66 4.11 -12.14 -17.70
C THR A 66 5.29 -11.45 -18.38
N PHE A 67 6.51 -11.98 -18.22
CA PHE A 67 7.73 -11.39 -18.79
C PHE A 67 8.13 -11.99 -20.14
N SER A 68 7.68 -13.22 -20.42
CA SER A 68 7.97 -13.90 -21.70
C SER A 68 7.11 -13.34 -22.84
N PHE A 69 7.76 -12.94 -23.94
CA PHE A 69 7.05 -12.47 -25.12
C PHE A 69 6.10 -13.55 -25.70
N LYS A 70 6.54 -14.81 -25.73
CA LYS A 70 5.72 -15.92 -26.20
C LYS A 70 4.45 -16.10 -25.39
N GLU A 71 4.56 -15.97 -24.07
CA GLU A 71 3.39 -16.06 -23.18
C GLU A 71 2.44 -14.88 -23.36
N ARG A 72 2.97 -13.64 -23.47
CA ARG A 72 2.16 -12.44 -23.75
C ARG A 72 1.40 -12.58 -25.07
N LEU A 73 2.07 -13.08 -26.11
CA LEU A 73 1.45 -13.34 -27.41
C LEU A 73 0.36 -14.40 -27.31
N LYS A 74 0.59 -15.49 -26.56
CA LYS A 74 -0.40 -16.54 -26.30
C LYS A 74 -1.63 -16.00 -25.57
N ILE A 75 -1.44 -15.17 -24.52
CA ILE A 75 -2.54 -14.52 -23.79
C ILE A 75 -3.35 -13.65 -24.73
N PHE A 76 -2.67 -12.80 -25.52
CA PHE A 76 -3.34 -11.93 -26.47
C PHE A 76 -4.11 -12.73 -27.54
N TYR A 77 -3.52 -13.80 -28.08
CA TYR A 77 -4.15 -14.61 -29.11
C TYR A 77 -5.39 -15.35 -28.62
N ASN A 78 -5.32 -15.88 -27.40
CA ASN A 78 -6.40 -16.66 -26.78
C ASN A 78 -7.58 -15.79 -26.29
N LYS A 79 -7.42 -14.49 -26.17
CA LYS A 79 -8.53 -13.61 -25.79
C LYS A 79 -9.59 -13.58 -26.89
N LYS A 80 -10.80 -14.04 -26.57
CA LYS A 80 -11.98 -13.94 -27.45
C LYS A 80 -12.49 -12.50 -27.48
N ASN A 81 -13.11 -12.09 -28.57
CA ASN A 81 -13.76 -10.76 -28.74
C ASN A 81 -12.83 -9.59 -28.41
N LYS A 82 -11.65 -9.55 -29.04
CA LYS A 82 -10.68 -8.46 -28.91
C LYS A 82 -11.27 -7.10 -29.30
N LYS A 83 -11.04 -6.09 -28.47
CA LYS A 83 -11.41 -4.70 -28.71
C LYS A 83 -10.16 -3.88 -29.03
N LEU A 84 -10.28 -2.72 -29.65
CA LEU A 84 -9.15 -1.83 -29.96
C LEU A 84 -8.29 -1.51 -28.72
N ILE A 85 -8.93 -1.42 -27.55
CA ILE A 85 -8.22 -1.16 -26.28
C ILE A 85 -7.29 -2.32 -25.89
N ASP A 86 -7.59 -3.56 -26.29
CA ASP A 86 -6.77 -4.73 -25.99
C ASP A 86 -5.51 -4.74 -26.89
N PHE A 87 -5.62 -4.28 -28.14
CA PHE A 87 -4.46 -4.05 -29.01
C PHE A 87 -3.55 -2.96 -28.46
N TYR A 88 -4.13 -1.85 -28.00
CA TYR A 88 -3.35 -0.80 -27.37
C TYR A 88 -2.61 -1.31 -26.13
N GLU A 89 -3.27 -2.12 -25.28
CA GLU A 89 -2.68 -2.72 -24.08
C GLU A 89 -1.50 -3.63 -24.43
N PHE A 90 -1.68 -4.51 -25.40
CA PHE A 90 -0.63 -5.43 -25.88
C PHE A 90 0.58 -4.67 -26.45
N ILE A 91 0.35 -3.74 -27.37
CA ILE A 91 1.41 -2.95 -28.01
C ILE A 91 2.17 -2.11 -26.98
N SER A 92 1.47 -1.45 -26.06
CA SER A 92 2.09 -0.67 -24.99
C SER A 92 3.06 -1.51 -24.13
N VAL A 93 2.62 -2.70 -23.72
CA VAL A 93 3.46 -3.62 -22.93
C VAL A 93 4.63 -4.14 -23.76
N PHE A 94 4.44 -4.38 -25.05
CA PHE A 94 5.52 -4.79 -25.97
C PHE A 94 6.65 -3.75 -25.99
N PHE A 95 6.32 -2.46 -25.99
CA PHE A 95 7.29 -1.37 -25.94
C PHE A 95 7.74 -0.99 -24.51
N GLY A 96 7.42 -1.82 -23.51
CA GLY A 96 7.87 -1.64 -22.12
C GLY A 96 7.08 -0.62 -21.31
N GLY A 97 5.87 -0.22 -21.78
CA GLY A 97 4.96 0.64 -21.03
C GLY A 97 4.06 -0.12 -20.06
N PHE A 98 3.40 0.62 -19.17
CA PHE A 98 2.40 0.11 -18.23
C PHE A 98 1.02 0.72 -18.52
N PRO A 99 0.20 0.11 -19.39
CA PRO A 99 -1.05 0.68 -19.87
C PRO A 99 -2.28 0.38 -18.99
N GLU A 100 -2.17 -0.50 -18.00
CA GLU A 100 -3.32 -1.07 -17.25
C GLU A 100 -4.23 0.00 -16.67
N MET A 101 -3.69 1.04 -16.04
CA MET A 101 -4.49 2.13 -15.47
C MET A 101 -5.34 2.82 -16.54
N ARG A 102 -4.73 3.15 -17.69
CA ARG A 102 -5.41 3.83 -18.80
C ARG A 102 -6.52 2.97 -19.42
N THR A 103 -6.21 1.69 -19.64
CA THR A 103 -7.17 0.77 -20.28
C THR A 103 -8.30 0.37 -19.34
N PHE A 104 -7.99 0.27 -18.04
CA PHE A 104 -9.01 0.07 -17.00
C PHE A 104 -9.99 1.25 -16.95
N GLY A 105 -9.50 2.49 -16.83
CA GLY A 105 -10.38 3.65 -16.78
C GLY A 105 -11.26 3.82 -18.02
N TYR A 106 -10.76 3.44 -19.21
CA TYR A 106 -11.60 3.38 -20.41
C TYR A 106 -12.74 2.35 -20.26
N ARG A 107 -12.42 1.14 -19.75
CA ARG A 107 -13.43 0.08 -19.53
C ARG A 107 -14.43 0.48 -18.43
N ALA A 108 -13.97 1.05 -17.33
CA ALA A 108 -14.79 1.53 -16.24
C ALA A 108 -15.76 2.64 -16.68
N ASN A 109 -15.26 3.63 -17.41
CA ASN A 109 -16.11 4.67 -17.97
C ASN A 109 -17.19 4.12 -18.93
N LYS A 110 -16.82 3.16 -19.79
CA LYS A 110 -17.79 2.51 -20.67
C LYS A 110 -18.84 1.73 -19.91
N PHE A 111 -18.44 1.02 -18.85
CA PHE A 111 -19.35 0.26 -17.99
C PHE A 111 -20.34 1.21 -17.28
N LEU A 112 -19.84 2.25 -16.62
CA LEU A 112 -20.66 3.21 -15.87
C LEU A 112 -21.57 4.10 -16.76
N LYS A 113 -21.27 4.22 -18.07
CA LYS A 113 -22.22 4.82 -19.03
C LYS A 113 -23.48 3.98 -19.24
N LEU A 114 -23.38 2.67 -19.07
CA LEU A 114 -24.48 1.70 -19.26
C LEU A 114 -25.18 1.35 -17.96
N SER A 115 -24.56 1.66 -16.81
CA SER A 115 -25.04 1.35 -15.47
C SER A 115 -24.85 2.60 -14.58
N PRO A 116 -25.67 3.65 -14.76
CA PRO A 116 -25.47 4.93 -14.10
C PRO A 116 -26.02 5.01 -12.66
N ASP A 117 -26.58 3.93 -12.11
CA ASP A 117 -27.35 3.91 -10.86
C ASP A 117 -26.49 3.92 -9.59
N TYR A 118 -25.37 4.64 -9.59
CA TYR A 118 -24.53 4.83 -8.41
C TYR A 118 -24.65 6.25 -7.87
N ASP A 119 -24.76 6.38 -6.55
CA ASP A 119 -24.80 7.68 -5.87
C ASP A 119 -23.41 8.34 -5.85
N VAL A 120 -22.35 7.53 -5.79
CA VAL A 120 -20.96 8.00 -5.80
C VAL A 120 -20.02 6.95 -6.39
N VAL A 121 -18.95 7.41 -7.02
CA VAL A 121 -17.85 6.58 -7.52
C VAL A 121 -16.57 6.94 -6.78
N ILE A 122 -15.86 5.93 -6.28
CA ILE A 122 -14.56 6.06 -5.63
C ILE A 122 -13.53 5.32 -6.49
N ASP A 123 -12.50 6.00 -7.00
CA ASP A 123 -11.41 5.35 -7.75
C ASP A 123 -10.19 5.13 -6.87
N ASN A 124 -9.61 3.95 -6.96
CA ASN A 124 -8.41 3.57 -6.21
C ASN A 124 -7.17 3.74 -7.09
N GLN A 125 -6.70 4.96 -7.17
CA GLN A 125 -5.41 5.38 -7.74
C GLN A 125 -5.18 5.00 -9.22
N SER A 126 -6.24 4.91 -10.05
CA SER A 126 -6.01 4.70 -11.49
C SER A 126 -5.53 5.96 -12.20
N LEU A 127 -6.04 7.12 -11.79
CA LEU A 127 -5.69 8.45 -12.34
C LEU A 127 -5.65 8.44 -13.88
N SER A 128 -6.65 7.83 -14.50
CA SER A 128 -6.74 7.63 -15.94
C SER A 128 -7.67 8.65 -16.60
N TYR A 129 -7.53 8.90 -17.89
CA TYR A 129 -8.44 9.81 -18.59
C TYR A 129 -9.91 9.41 -18.52
N GLY A 130 -10.20 8.12 -18.38
CA GLY A 130 -11.57 7.62 -18.26
C GLY A 130 -12.30 8.11 -17.01
N ILE A 131 -11.58 8.35 -15.90
CA ILE A 131 -12.18 8.79 -14.65
C ILE A 131 -12.63 10.27 -14.73
N LEU A 132 -11.96 11.11 -15.51
CA LEU A 132 -12.41 12.50 -15.74
C LEU A 132 -13.80 12.54 -16.41
N GLU A 133 -14.07 11.59 -17.31
CA GLU A 133 -15.39 11.48 -17.94
C GLU A 133 -16.45 10.93 -16.97
N ILE A 134 -16.05 10.13 -15.97
CA ILE A 134 -16.94 9.66 -14.90
C ILE A 134 -17.27 10.83 -13.97
N GLN A 135 -16.27 11.60 -13.51
CA GLN A 135 -16.44 12.77 -12.64
C GLN A 135 -17.42 13.82 -13.18
N LYS A 136 -17.51 13.97 -14.51
CA LYS A 136 -18.46 14.89 -15.13
C LYS A 136 -19.94 14.50 -14.97
N ARG A 137 -20.21 13.23 -14.64
CA ARG A 137 -21.57 12.65 -14.68
C ARG A 137 -22.03 12.09 -13.34
N LEU A 138 -21.10 11.77 -12.44
CA LEU A 138 -21.37 11.18 -11.13
C LEU A 138 -20.50 11.84 -10.06
N PRO A 139 -20.99 11.98 -8.83
CA PRO A 139 -20.16 12.33 -7.69
C PRO A 139 -18.93 11.41 -7.63
N PHE A 140 -17.74 12.00 -7.49
CA PHE A 140 -16.50 11.26 -7.69
C PHE A 140 -15.44 11.62 -6.64
N ILE A 141 -14.79 10.58 -6.09
CA ILE A 141 -13.65 10.70 -5.18
C ILE A 141 -12.49 9.88 -5.75
N GLU A 142 -11.31 10.48 -5.83
CA GLU A 142 -10.06 9.80 -6.18
C GLU A 142 -9.25 9.51 -4.93
N ILE A 143 -8.85 8.27 -4.71
CA ILE A 143 -7.92 7.92 -3.64
C ILE A 143 -6.52 7.83 -4.21
N ILE A 144 -5.59 8.61 -3.66
CA ILE A 144 -4.17 8.55 -4.02
C ILE A 144 -3.38 8.18 -2.76
N HIS A 145 -2.91 6.94 -2.69
CA HIS A 145 -2.16 6.47 -1.52
C HIS A 145 -0.80 7.16 -1.37
N HIS A 146 -0.12 7.38 -2.48
CA HIS A 146 1.08 8.22 -2.60
C HIS A 146 1.37 8.49 -4.08
N PRO A 147 2.11 9.54 -4.41
CA PRO A 147 2.48 9.79 -5.80
C PRO A 147 3.56 8.80 -6.25
N ILE A 148 3.25 7.95 -7.23
CA ILE A 148 4.18 6.93 -7.79
C ILE A 148 5.45 7.58 -8.39
N SER A 149 5.49 8.88 -8.57
CA SER A 149 6.68 9.63 -8.93
C SER A 149 7.82 9.49 -7.91
N LYS A 150 7.52 9.20 -6.63
CA LYS A 150 8.53 8.92 -5.61
C LYS A 150 9.23 7.59 -5.88
N ASP A 151 8.48 6.54 -6.19
CA ASP A 151 9.02 5.23 -6.57
C ASP A 151 9.90 5.36 -7.80
N TYR A 152 9.43 6.07 -8.83
CA TYR A 152 10.16 6.31 -10.05
C TYR A 152 11.48 7.06 -9.83
N LYS A 153 11.47 8.14 -9.04
CA LYS A 153 12.68 8.90 -8.71
C LYS A 153 13.69 8.02 -8.01
N PHE A 154 13.25 7.27 -7.02
CA PHE A 154 14.10 6.39 -6.24
C PHE A 154 14.70 5.25 -7.09
N GLU A 155 13.90 4.61 -7.95
CA GLU A 155 14.40 3.60 -8.88
C GLU A 155 15.43 4.15 -9.87
N LEU A 156 15.31 5.40 -10.31
CA LEU A 156 16.30 6.03 -11.18
C LEU A 156 17.63 6.38 -10.46
N GLU A 157 17.53 6.79 -9.19
CA GLU A 157 18.70 7.13 -8.37
C GLU A 157 19.51 5.87 -8.03
N THR A 158 18.86 4.75 -7.78
CA THR A 158 19.51 3.46 -7.45
C THR A 158 19.88 2.63 -8.68
N ALA A 159 19.38 3.00 -9.87
CA ALA A 159 19.59 2.26 -11.11
C ALA A 159 21.02 2.42 -11.63
N SER A 160 21.68 1.31 -11.91
CA SER A 160 22.92 1.25 -12.68
C SER A 160 22.65 0.89 -14.15
N GLY A 161 23.27 1.65 -15.07
CA GLY A 161 23.22 1.37 -16.50
C GLY A 161 22.13 2.13 -17.29
N PHE A 162 22.52 2.61 -18.47
CA PHE A 162 21.67 3.42 -19.35
C PHE A 162 20.43 2.70 -19.85
N LEU A 163 20.59 1.44 -20.27
CA LEU A 163 19.45 0.66 -20.79
C LEU A 163 18.38 0.39 -19.72
N TYR A 164 18.82 0.16 -18.48
CA TYR A 164 17.88 -0.02 -17.38
C TYR A 164 17.12 1.28 -17.09
N LYS A 165 17.80 2.43 -17.03
CA LYS A 165 17.16 3.74 -16.88
C LYS A 165 16.16 4.03 -17.98
N LEU A 166 16.50 3.72 -19.24
CA LEU A 166 15.59 3.87 -20.38
C LEU A 166 14.34 2.98 -20.25
N SER A 167 14.53 1.74 -19.79
CA SER A 167 13.40 0.82 -19.49
C SER A 167 12.49 1.41 -18.43
N ARG A 168 13.04 2.00 -17.34
CA ARG A 168 12.24 2.65 -16.29
C ARG A 168 11.49 3.87 -16.81
N HIS A 169 12.08 4.71 -17.63
CA HIS A 169 11.39 5.83 -18.27
C HIS A 169 10.18 5.37 -19.10
N ARG A 170 10.31 4.28 -19.83
CA ARG A 170 9.19 3.72 -20.61
C ARG A 170 8.11 3.17 -19.67
N TRP A 171 8.51 2.41 -18.67
CA TRP A 171 7.59 1.84 -17.70
C TRP A 171 6.76 2.91 -17.01
N TYR A 172 7.39 3.95 -16.47
CA TYR A 172 6.73 5.04 -15.75
C TYR A 172 6.14 6.12 -16.66
N SER A 173 6.03 5.90 -17.96
CA SER A 173 5.45 6.87 -18.91
C SER A 173 3.99 7.25 -18.59
N PHE A 174 3.26 6.39 -17.88
CA PHE A 174 1.91 6.67 -17.39
C PHE A 174 1.83 7.83 -16.39
N LEU A 175 2.92 8.18 -15.72
CA LEU A 175 2.98 9.32 -14.80
C LEU A 175 2.59 10.65 -15.46
N LYS A 176 2.87 10.79 -16.77
CA LYS A 176 2.42 11.98 -17.53
C LYS A 176 0.90 12.09 -17.56
N MET A 177 0.21 10.96 -17.70
CA MET A 177 -1.25 10.90 -17.64
C MET A 177 -1.73 11.17 -16.23
N GLN A 178 -1.18 10.51 -15.21
CA GLN A 178 -1.59 10.70 -13.82
C GLN A 178 -1.45 12.15 -13.37
N LYS A 179 -0.31 12.79 -13.66
CA LYS A 179 -0.09 14.23 -13.37
C LYS A 179 -1.11 15.15 -14.04
N LYS A 180 -1.48 14.84 -15.28
CA LYS A 180 -2.48 15.63 -16.01
C LYS A 180 -3.87 15.42 -15.41
N VAL A 181 -4.24 14.19 -15.16
CA VAL A 181 -5.57 13.83 -14.62
C VAL A 181 -5.76 14.35 -13.20
N ALA A 182 -4.76 14.17 -12.32
CA ALA A 182 -4.85 14.58 -10.92
C ALA A 182 -5.17 16.08 -10.74
N LYS A 183 -4.68 16.93 -11.65
CA LYS A 183 -4.96 18.39 -11.61
C LYS A 183 -6.43 18.74 -11.78
N ASP A 184 -7.15 17.92 -12.53
CA ASP A 184 -8.54 18.15 -12.91
C ASP A 184 -9.52 17.38 -12.00
N ILE A 185 -9.02 16.69 -10.96
CA ILE A 185 -9.85 16.03 -9.96
C ILE A 185 -10.25 17.00 -8.86
N ASN A 186 -11.54 17.02 -8.55
CA ASN A 186 -12.12 17.94 -7.56
C ASN A 186 -11.92 17.43 -6.11
N ASN A 187 -12.07 16.13 -5.89
CA ASN A 187 -12.05 15.50 -4.57
C ASN A 187 -11.02 14.38 -4.54
N ILE A 188 -9.91 14.62 -3.85
CA ILE A 188 -8.84 13.65 -3.66
C ILE A 188 -8.76 13.30 -2.17
N VAL A 189 -8.68 12.01 -1.88
CA VAL A 189 -8.41 11.48 -0.54
C VAL A 189 -7.02 10.83 -0.53
N THR A 190 -6.27 11.05 0.55
CA THR A 190 -4.95 10.46 0.75
C THR A 190 -4.73 10.08 2.22
N PRO A 191 -3.94 9.03 2.51
CA PRO A 191 -3.88 8.47 3.86
C PRO A 191 -2.94 9.20 4.84
N SER A 192 -2.21 10.24 4.43
CA SER A 192 -1.31 10.99 5.33
C SER A 192 -1.11 12.44 4.91
N LYS A 193 -0.74 13.30 5.85
CA LYS A 193 -0.38 14.70 5.58
C LYS A 193 0.86 14.78 4.68
N ASN A 194 1.81 13.88 4.87
CA ASN A 194 2.99 13.80 4.00
C ASN A 194 2.59 13.46 2.57
N SER A 195 1.75 12.45 2.35
CA SER A 195 1.27 12.11 1.00
C SER A 195 0.48 13.26 0.37
N SER A 196 -0.33 13.99 1.16
CA SER A 196 -1.05 15.19 0.69
C SER A 196 -0.09 16.26 0.16
N LYS A 197 0.99 16.54 0.90
CA LYS A 197 2.04 17.47 0.47
C LYS A 197 2.76 16.99 -0.79
N ASP A 198 3.13 15.71 -0.82
CA ASP A 198 3.83 15.11 -1.96
C ASP A 198 2.97 15.11 -3.23
N ILE A 199 1.67 14.79 -3.13
CA ILE A 199 0.71 14.83 -4.24
C ILE A 199 0.58 16.27 -4.77
N SER A 200 0.41 17.23 -3.86
CA SER A 200 0.29 18.64 -4.24
C SER A 200 1.52 19.12 -5.03
N VAL A 201 2.72 18.77 -4.59
CA VAL A 201 3.98 19.17 -5.24
C VAL A 201 4.21 18.39 -6.53
N ASP A 202 4.20 17.04 -6.46
CA ASP A 202 4.62 16.20 -7.58
C ASP A 202 3.63 16.17 -8.73
N PHE A 203 2.33 16.27 -8.43
CA PHE A 203 1.26 16.28 -9.43
C PHE A 203 0.70 17.68 -9.71
N ASN A 204 1.19 18.70 -8.99
CA ASN A 204 0.73 20.08 -9.09
C ASN A 204 -0.80 20.20 -8.88
N VAL A 205 -1.29 19.56 -7.82
CA VAL A 205 -2.68 19.58 -7.38
C VAL A 205 -2.87 20.67 -6.33
N ASN A 206 -4.01 21.37 -6.39
CA ASN A 206 -4.34 22.34 -5.36
C ASN A 206 -4.62 21.61 -4.02
N GLN A 207 -3.93 22.01 -2.97
CA GLN A 207 -4.07 21.41 -1.64
C GLN A 207 -5.52 21.40 -1.11
N LYS A 208 -6.33 22.39 -1.47
CA LYS A 208 -7.75 22.44 -1.09
C LYS A 208 -8.60 21.30 -1.64
N ASN A 209 -8.14 20.64 -2.70
CA ASN A 209 -8.82 19.48 -3.29
C ASN A 209 -8.39 18.17 -2.64
N ILE A 210 -7.47 18.21 -1.67
CA ILE A 210 -6.92 17.02 -1.02
C ILE A 210 -7.39 16.96 0.43
N THR A 211 -8.14 15.93 0.77
CA THR A 211 -8.56 15.59 2.13
C THR A 211 -7.70 14.46 2.66
N VAL A 212 -7.20 14.59 3.88
CA VAL A 212 -6.45 13.51 4.52
C VAL A 212 -7.43 12.67 5.33
N ILE A 213 -7.58 11.41 4.94
CA ILE A 213 -8.30 10.37 5.69
C ILE A 213 -7.37 9.18 5.82
N ASN A 214 -6.97 8.85 7.04
CA ASN A 214 -6.05 7.75 7.28
C ASN A 214 -6.63 6.40 6.84
N ASN A 215 -5.77 5.41 6.63
CA ASN A 215 -6.25 4.04 6.46
C ASN A 215 -6.60 3.43 7.81
N GLY A 216 -7.62 2.59 7.84
CA GLY A 216 -7.99 1.83 9.03
C GLY A 216 -7.18 0.55 9.18
N LEU A 217 -7.10 0.05 10.41
CA LEU A 217 -6.55 -1.25 10.75
C LEU A 217 -7.64 -2.17 11.30
N ASP A 218 -7.55 -3.45 11.03
CA ASP A 218 -8.34 -4.50 11.67
C ASP A 218 -7.79 -4.76 13.08
N ILE A 219 -8.26 -3.96 14.03
CA ILE A 219 -7.79 -3.97 15.43
C ILE A 219 -8.24 -5.22 16.21
N ASP A 220 -9.14 -6.02 15.67
CA ASP A 220 -9.61 -7.28 16.25
C ASP A 220 -8.72 -8.45 15.83
N THR A 221 -8.07 -8.34 14.67
CA THR A 221 -7.08 -9.30 14.19
C THR A 221 -5.67 -8.98 14.70
N PHE A 222 -5.25 -7.72 14.61
CA PHE A 222 -3.95 -7.28 15.13
C PHE A 222 -4.03 -6.97 16.62
N ILE A 223 -3.90 -8.04 17.42
CA ILE A 223 -3.99 -7.99 18.89
C ILE A 223 -2.71 -8.55 19.55
N PRO A 224 -2.44 -8.19 20.81
CA PRO A 224 -1.39 -8.84 21.60
C PRO A 224 -1.86 -10.24 22.05
N TYR A 225 -1.52 -11.29 21.31
CA TYR A 225 -1.87 -12.67 21.64
C TYR A 225 -1.15 -13.12 22.93
N LYS A 226 -1.81 -13.01 24.09
CA LYS A 226 -1.24 -13.29 25.41
C LYS A 226 -0.80 -14.74 25.63
N ASN A 227 -1.36 -15.67 24.85
CA ASN A 227 -1.02 -17.10 24.87
C ASN A 227 0.20 -17.44 24.02
N ILE A 228 0.73 -16.51 23.23
CA ILE A 228 1.94 -16.70 22.44
C ILE A 228 3.15 -16.24 23.26
N LYS A 229 4.10 -17.16 23.48
CA LYS A 229 5.36 -16.83 24.15
C LYS A 229 6.22 -15.98 23.22
N ARG A 230 6.58 -14.80 23.69
CA ARG A 230 7.50 -13.90 22.99
C ARG A 230 8.93 -14.41 23.10
N ASP A 231 9.62 -14.48 21.95
CA ASP A 231 11.06 -14.76 21.91
C ASP A 231 11.81 -13.45 22.22
N PRO A 232 12.66 -13.42 23.28
CA PRO A 232 13.33 -12.20 23.71
C PRO A 232 14.32 -11.60 22.71
N PHE A 233 14.81 -12.41 21.76
CA PHE A 233 15.81 -11.98 20.77
C PHE A 233 15.31 -12.04 19.32
N ARG A 234 14.01 -12.23 19.12
CA ARG A 234 13.43 -12.24 17.80
C ARG A 234 12.99 -10.85 17.38
N LEU A 235 13.57 -10.35 16.31
CA LEU A 235 13.17 -9.15 15.60
C LEU A 235 12.17 -9.50 14.48
N ILE A 236 11.31 -8.56 14.08
CA ILE A 236 10.40 -8.75 12.96
C ILE A 236 10.36 -7.52 12.07
N THR A 237 10.31 -7.73 10.75
CA THR A 237 10.04 -6.69 9.77
C THR A 237 9.12 -7.19 8.66
N THR A 238 8.23 -6.34 8.17
CA THR A 238 7.43 -6.60 6.98
C THR A 238 8.02 -5.80 5.83
N ALA A 239 8.82 -6.45 4.99
CA ALA A 239 9.52 -5.80 3.90
C ALA A 239 9.65 -6.75 2.70
N SER A 240 9.33 -6.27 1.50
CA SER A 240 9.63 -7.01 0.28
C SER A 240 11.14 -6.97 0.02
N ALA A 241 11.77 -8.13 -0.14
CA ALA A 241 13.18 -8.22 -0.54
C ALA A 241 13.39 -7.54 -1.91
N ASP A 242 14.54 -6.95 -2.09
CA ASP A 242 14.94 -6.21 -3.31
C ASP A 242 14.03 -5.00 -3.66
N VAL A 243 13.24 -4.51 -2.72
CA VAL A 243 12.54 -3.22 -2.83
C VAL A 243 13.27 -2.21 -1.95
N ALA A 244 14.16 -1.45 -2.57
CA ALA A 244 15.07 -0.56 -1.85
C ALA A 244 14.35 0.47 -0.97
N LEU A 245 13.16 0.97 -1.37
CA LEU A 245 12.34 1.87 -0.55
C LEU A 245 11.93 1.28 0.81
N LYS A 246 11.95 -0.05 0.97
CA LYS A 246 11.63 -0.71 2.25
C LYS A 246 12.80 -0.79 3.22
N GLY A 247 14.01 -0.43 2.76
CA GLY A 247 15.19 -0.29 3.60
C GLY A 247 15.65 -1.57 4.30
N LEU A 248 15.30 -2.76 3.77
CA LEU A 248 15.65 -4.05 4.38
C LEU A 248 17.17 -4.19 4.58
N ASP A 249 17.98 -3.62 3.70
CA ASP A 249 19.45 -3.63 3.79
C ASP A 249 19.95 -3.08 5.13
N TYR A 250 19.33 -2.01 5.63
CA TYR A 250 19.71 -1.41 6.91
C TYR A 250 19.31 -2.31 8.09
N SER A 251 18.20 -3.01 8.01
CA SER A 251 17.81 -4.02 9.00
C SER A 251 18.78 -5.20 9.02
N LEU A 252 19.26 -5.67 7.84
CA LEU A 252 20.23 -6.76 7.73
C LEU A 252 21.60 -6.35 8.28
N LYS A 253 22.11 -5.16 7.94
CA LYS A 253 23.35 -4.61 8.48
C LYS A 253 23.28 -4.41 10.00
N SER A 254 22.14 -3.90 10.49
CA SER A 254 21.89 -3.77 11.92
C SER A 254 21.90 -5.13 12.64
N LEU A 255 21.30 -6.15 12.04
CA LEU A 255 21.33 -7.53 12.58
C LEU A 255 22.79 -8.05 12.68
N ALA A 256 23.62 -7.80 11.66
CA ALA A 256 25.03 -8.19 11.68
C ALA A 256 25.80 -7.49 12.81
N ILE A 257 25.53 -6.22 13.09
CA ILE A 257 26.12 -5.49 14.22
C ILE A 257 25.67 -6.10 15.55
N LEU A 258 24.35 -6.28 15.72
CA LEU A 258 23.73 -6.79 16.95
C LEU A 258 24.13 -8.22 17.28
N SER A 259 24.37 -9.06 16.27
CA SER A 259 24.76 -10.46 16.45
C SER A 259 26.09 -10.65 17.21
N LYS A 260 26.94 -9.62 17.24
CA LYS A 260 28.19 -9.62 18.01
C LYS A 260 27.94 -9.47 19.53
N THR A 261 26.82 -8.82 19.91
CA THR A 261 26.47 -8.59 21.31
C THR A 261 25.40 -9.57 21.80
N PHE A 262 24.49 -9.97 20.92
CA PHE A 262 23.39 -10.90 21.21
C PHE A 262 23.50 -12.14 20.29
N PRO A 263 24.22 -13.20 20.71
CA PRO A 263 24.43 -14.38 19.87
C PRO A 263 23.16 -15.11 19.41
N GLU A 264 22.05 -14.96 20.13
CA GLU A 264 20.76 -15.61 19.84
C GLU A 264 19.84 -14.74 18.97
N ILE A 265 20.26 -13.49 18.60
CA ILE A 265 19.40 -12.59 17.87
C ILE A 265 19.06 -13.12 16.47
N SER A 266 17.80 -13.01 16.11
CA SER A 266 17.27 -13.44 14.82
C SER A 266 16.31 -12.40 14.23
N LEU A 267 16.13 -12.43 12.92
CA LEU A 267 15.20 -11.56 12.20
C LEU A 267 14.22 -12.40 11.40
N LEU A 268 12.93 -12.23 11.69
CA LEU A 268 11.86 -12.67 10.82
C LEU A 268 11.54 -11.58 9.80
N VAL A 269 11.58 -11.92 8.53
CA VAL A 269 11.15 -11.05 7.42
C VAL A 269 9.86 -11.61 6.84
N ILE A 270 8.77 -10.84 6.96
CA ILE A 270 7.53 -11.15 6.24
C ILE A 270 7.66 -10.57 4.84
N GLY A 271 7.99 -11.41 3.89
CA GLY A 271 8.28 -11.04 2.51
C GLY A 271 8.94 -12.19 1.75
N GLN A 272 9.01 -12.06 0.44
CA GLN A 272 9.60 -13.08 -0.43
C GLN A 272 11.05 -12.75 -0.74
N LEU A 273 11.96 -13.67 -0.41
CA LEU A 273 13.36 -13.59 -0.86
C LEU A 273 13.46 -14.02 -2.33
N LYS A 274 14.13 -13.22 -3.14
CA LYS A 274 14.48 -13.61 -4.51
C LYS A 274 15.81 -14.35 -4.52
N LYS A 275 15.82 -15.52 -5.11
CA LYS A 275 17.06 -16.27 -5.34
C LYS A 275 18.00 -15.43 -6.21
N ASP A 276 19.27 -15.36 -5.84
CA ASP A 276 20.33 -14.59 -6.53
C ASP A 276 20.04 -13.07 -6.63
N GLY A 277 19.11 -12.55 -5.81
CA GLY A 277 18.80 -11.13 -5.68
C GLY A 277 19.86 -10.36 -4.90
N HIS A 278 19.72 -9.02 -4.84
CA HIS A 278 20.58 -8.16 -4.02
C HIS A 278 20.55 -8.56 -2.54
N THR A 279 19.35 -8.75 -2.00
CA THR A 279 19.15 -9.15 -0.59
C THR A 279 19.82 -10.48 -0.26
N SER A 280 19.73 -11.48 -1.14
CA SER A 280 20.38 -12.79 -0.95
C SER A 280 21.90 -12.66 -0.86
N ARG A 281 22.51 -11.90 -1.77
CA ARG A 281 23.95 -11.63 -1.76
C ARG A 281 24.40 -10.87 -0.52
N LEU A 282 23.65 -9.85 -0.11
CA LEU A 282 23.96 -9.08 1.10
C LEU A 282 23.93 -9.96 2.36
N ILE A 283 22.99 -10.90 2.47
CA ILE A 283 22.92 -11.86 3.58
C ILE A 283 24.19 -12.74 3.64
N GLU A 284 24.67 -13.22 2.49
CA GLU A 284 25.89 -13.99 2.35
C GLU A 284 27.12 -13.16 2.73
N GLU A 285 27.25 -11.95 2.18
CA GLU A 285 28.35 -11.01 2.49
C GLU A 285 28.45 -10.67 3.98
N LEU A 286 27.30 -10.50 4.65
CA LEU A 286 27.25 -10.22 6.08
C LEU A 286 27.42 -11.46 6.98
N GLY A 287 27.37 -12.68 6.43
CA GLY A 287 27.51 -13.93 7.18
C GLY A 287 26.37 -14.19 8.17
N ILE A 288 25.15 -13.70 7.89
CA ILE A 288 24.01 -13.77 8.82
C ILE A 288 22.90 -14.74 8.39
N GLY A 289 23.13 -15.57 7.38
CA GLY A 289 22.11 -16.47 6.80
C GLY A 289 21.40 -17.35 7.82
N GLY A 290 22.10 -17.87 8.81
CA GLY A 290 21.51 -18.70 9.88
C GLY A 290 20.63 -17.95 10.90
N ARG A 291 20.53 -16.62 10.79
CA ARG A 291 19.77 -15.74 11.71
C ARG A 291 18.51 -15.15 11.11
N ILE A 292 18.22 -15.46 9.85
CA ILE A 292 17.12 -14.83 9.11
C ILE A 292 16.12 -15.90 8.68
N ILE A 293 14.85 -15.61 8.90
CA ILE A 293 13.73 -16.45 8.48
C ILE A 293 12.86 -15.61 7.57
N PHE A 294 12.60 -16.06 6.35
CA PHE A 294 11.61 -15.45 5.44
C PHE A 294 10.30 -16.24 5.50
N LYS A 295 9.18 -15.51 5.62
CA LYS A 295 7.83 -16.05 5.51
C LYS A 295 7.04 -15.24 4.50
N THR A 296 6.24 -15.93 3.66
CA THR A 296 5.39 -15.31 2.64
C THR A 296 4.05 -16.02 2.57
N GLY A 297 3.03 -15.36 2.02
CA GLY A 297 1.70 -15.93 1.87
C GLY A 297 0.92 -16.08 3.17
N LEU A 298 1.33 -15.37 4.23
CA LEU A 298 0.65 -15.40 5.52
C LEU A 298 -0.68 -14.64 5.49
N THR A 299 -1.66 -15.13 6.22
CA THR A 299 -2.91 -14.40 6.55
C THR A 299 -2.63 -13.26 7.53
N LYS A 300 -3.59 -12.35 7.72
CA LYS A 300 -3.48 -11.28 8.72
C LYS A 300 -3.30 -11.85 10.14
N GLU A 301 -4.03 -12.89 10.47
CA GLU A 301 -3.97 -13.57 11.76
C GLU A 301 -2.60 -14.21 12.00
N GLU A 302 -2.00 -14.81 10.97
CA GLU A 302 -0.65 -15.36 11.06
C GLU A 302 0.39 -14.26 11.22
N ILE A 303 0.27 -13.15 10.49
CA ILE A 303 1.13 -11.96 10.64
C ILE A 303 1.03 -11.40 12.06
N ALA A 304 -0.18 -11.25 12.60
CA ALA A 304 -0.39 -10.77 13.97
C ALA A 304 0.24 -11.68 15.02
N LYS A 305 0.17 -13.02 14.83
CA LYS A 305 0.86 -14.00 15.69
C LYS A 305 2.38 -13.88 15.61
N GLU A 306 2.93 -13.62 14.41
CA GLU A 306 4.36 -13.38 14.26
C GLU A 306 4.80 -12.10 14.97
N TYR A 307 4.02 -11.02 14.90
CA TYR A 307 4.26 -9.82 15.71
C TYR A 307 4.24 -10.16 17.20
N ALA A 308 3.21 -10.84 17.69
CA ALA A 308 3.07 -11.19 19.11
C ALA A 308 4.23 -12.06 19.64
N SER A 309 4.83 -12.90 18.79
CA SER A 309 5.98 -13.73 19.15
C SER A 309 7.34 -13.02 19.08
N SER A 310 7.39 -11.77 18.59
CA SER A 310 8.63 -11.01 18.39
C SER A 310 8.82 -9.93 19.45
N SER A 311 10.06 -9.63 19.81
CA SER A 311 10.38 -8.62 20.85
C SER A 311 10.52 -7.20 20.34
N VAL A 312 10.97 -7.02 19.10
CA VAL A 312 11.10 -5.69 18.48
C VAL A 312 10.65 -5.77 17.04
N ALA A 313 9.76 -4.85 16.66
CA ALA A 313 9.40 -4.63 15.28
C ALA A 313 10.31 -3.54 14.66
N ILE A 314 10.66 -3.71 13.40
CA ILE A 314 11.52 -2.80 12.64
C ILE A 314 10.77 -2.34 11.39
N VAL A 315 10.72 -1.02 11.19
CA VAL A 315 10.26 -0.42 9.94
C VAL A 315 11.33 0.55 9.45
N SER A 316 12.26 0.03 8.66
CA SER A 316 13.42 0.77 8.13
C SER A 316 13.15 1.45 6.78
N SER A 317 11.88 1.65 6.42
CA SER A 317 11.48 2.20 5.14
C SER A 317 12.06 3.59 4.88
N LEU A 318 12.47 3.85 3.65
CA LEU A 318 12.95 5.14 3.18
C LEU A 318 11.80 6.05 2.74
N TYR A 319 10.67 5.45 2.39
CA TYR A 319 9.43 6.15 2.07
C TYR A 319 8.22 5.25 2.34
N GLU A 320 7.19 5.82 2.95
CA GLU A 320 5.87 5.20 3.13
C GLU A 320 4.76 6.21 2.80
N GLY A 321 3.79 5.80 1.99
CA GLY A 321 2.59 6.60 1.77
C GLY A 321 1.68 6.64 3.00
N PHE A 322 1.60 5.51 3.70
CA PHE A 322 0.92 5.36 4.99
C PHE A 322 1.82 4.62 5.99
N GLY A 323 1.95 3.30 5.90
CA GLY A 323 2.81 2.52 6.81
C GLY A 323 2.02 1.49 7.61
N TYR A 324 1.32 0.58 6.95
CA TYR A 324 0.63 -0.52 7.63
C TYR A 324 1.51 -1.29 8.63
N PRO A 325 2.78 -1.65 8.33
CA PRO A 325 3.62 -2.37 9.29
C PRO A 325 3.84 -1.63 10.61
N VAL A 326 3.78 -0.29 10.59
CA VAL A 326 3.90 0.55 11.80
C VAL A 326 2.69 0.32 12.71
N ILE A 327 1.48 0.53 12.17
CA ILE A 327 0.25 0.42 12.95
C ILE A 327 -0.09 -1.02 13.33
N GLU A 328 0.32 -2.01 12.52
CA GLU A 328 0.21 -3.44 12.82
C GLU A 328 1.06 -3.83 14.04
N ALA A 329 2.34 -3.43 14.05
CA ALA A 329 3.25 -3.67 15.15
C ALA A 329 2.78 -3.01 16.46
N MET A 330 2.37 -1.73 16.39
CA MET A 330 1.84 -1.00 17.54
C MET A 330 0.55 -1.62 18.07
N SER A 331 -0.35 -2.06 17.19
CA SER A 331 -1.59 -2.73 17.57
C SER A 331 -1.35 -4.07 18.29
N CYS A 332 -0.27 -4.77 17.93
CA CYS A 332 0.16 -6.01 18.59
C CYS A 332 1.02 -5.79 19.87
N GLU A 333 1.13 -4.57 20.36
CA GLU A 333 1.97 -4.21 21.53
C GLU A 333 3.43 -4.65 21.38
N VAL A 334 4.00 -4.52 20.19
CA VAL A 334 5.40 -4.81 19.93
C VAL A 334 6.19 -3.50 19.98
N PRO A 335 7.22 -3.38 20.84
CA PRO A 335 8.14 -2.26 20.79
C PRO A 335 8.65 -2.02 19.37
N LEU A 336 8.55 -0.79 18.87
CA LEU A 336 8.82 -0.43 17.49
C LEU A 336 10.00 0.52 17.36
N VAL A 337 10.92 0.18 16.45
CA VAL A 337 11.90 1.10 15.90
C VAL A 337 11.53 1.40 14.46
N ALA A 338 11.38 2.67 14.11
CA ALA A 338 11.01 3.06 12.76
C ALA A 338 11.81 4.28 12.28
N THR A 339 11.90 4.45 10.98
CA THR A 339 12.59 5.61 10.39
C THR A 339 11.76 6.89 10.53
N ASN A 340 12.41 8.00 10.86
CA ASN A 340 11.80 9.32 10.92
C ASN A 340 11.68 9.91 9.51
N THR A 341 10.77 9.35 8.71
CA THR A 341 10.57 9.77 7.32
C THR A 341 9.11 9.63 6.89
N SER A 342 8.72 10.42 5.89
CA SER A 342 7.41 10.40 5.24
C SER A 342 6.24 10.38 6.24
N SER A 343 5.29 9.44 6.11
CA SER A 343 4.11 9.34 6.98
C SER A 343 4.38 8.71 8.35
N ILE A 344 5.53 8.06 8.57
CA ILE A 344 5.78 7.29 9.80
C ILE A 344 5.66 8.14 11.08
N PRO A 345 6.26 9.34 11.18
CA PRO A 345 6.13 10.17 12.39
C PRO A 345 4.67 10.55 12.71
N GLU A 346 3.82 10.71 11.70
CA GLU A 346 2.40 11.03 11.89
C GLU A 346 1.63 9.87 12.55
N LEU A 347 2.06 8.63 12.32
CA LEU A 347 1.39 7.43 12.82
C LEU A 347 1.80 7.08 14.24
N VAL A 348 3.09 7.23 14.55
CA VAL A 348 3.64 6.69 15.78
C VAL A 348 3.47 7.62 16.98
N GLY A 349 3.34 8.92 16.78
CA GLY A 349 3.39 9.89 17.89
C GLY A 349 4.64 9.66 18.75
N ASP A 350 4.45 9.57 20.07
CA ASP A 350 5.52 9.29 21.04
C ASP A 350 5.66 7.81 21.41
N PHE A 351 4.99 6.91 20.66
CA PHE A 351 4.86 5.50 21.04
C PHE A 351 5.82 4.56 20.31
N ALA A 352 6.81 5.10 19.57
CA ALA A 352 7.86 4.34 18.93
C ALA A 352 9.21 5.05 19.02
N THR A 353 10.29 4.33 18.80
CA THR A 353 11.63 4.92 18.67
C THR A 353 11.87 5.30 17.22
N LEU A 354 11.99 6.59 16.94
CA LEU A 354 12.31 7.12 15.62
C LEU A 354 13.81 7.32 15.44
N ILE A 355 14.34 6.87 14.30
CA ILE A 355 15.74 6.98 13.90
C ILE A 355 15.86 7.66 12.53
N PRO A 356 17.01 8.29 12.18
CA PRO A 356 17.25 8.75 10.82
C PRO A 356 17.18 7.58 9.82
N PRO A 357 16.64 7.79 8.60
CA PRO A 357 16.71 6.76 7.55
C PRO A 357 18.15 6.51 7.11
N MET A 358 18.39 5.35 6.51
CA MET A 358 19.71 4.95 5.99
C MET A 358 20.84 4.90 7.04
N ASN A 359 20.50 4.52 8.27
CA ASN A 359 21.47 4.48 9.38
C ASN A 359 21.34 3.17 10.17
N GLU A 360 22.15 2.18 9.83
CA GLU A 360 22.18 0.88 10.51
C GLU A 360 22.76 0.95 11.92
N ASN A 361 23.59 1.95 12.23
CA ASN A 361 24.18 2.11 13.55
C ASN A 361 23.13 2.62 14.55
N ASP A 362 22.40 3.68 14.20
CA ASP A 362 21.30 4.20 15.02
C ASP A 362 20.20 3.15 15.19
N LEU A 363 19.90 2.37 14.12
CA LEU A 363 18.97 1.25 14.20
C LEU A 363 19.43 0.20 15.20
N SER A 364 20.73 -0.19 15.15
CA SER A 364 21.32 -1.17 16.06
C SER A 364 21.26 -0.70 17.50
N GLU A 365 21.62 0.55 17.76
CA GLU A 365 21.63 1.08 19.13
C GLU A 365 20.21 1.22 19.69
N ALA A 366 19.24 1.65 18.86
CA ALA A 366 17.83 1.70 19.26
C ALA A 366 17.28 0.32 19.63
N ILE A 367 17.56 -0.72 18.81
CA ILE A 367 17.15 -2.10 19.09
C ILE A 367 17.83 -2.60 20.38
N LYS A 368 19.12 -2.40 20.54
CA LYS A 368 19.88 -2.78 21.74
C LYS A 368 19.29 -2.13 22.99
N ASN A 369 18.95 -0.85 22.93
CA ASN A 369 18.34 -0.13 24.05
C ASN A 369 16.96 -0.71 24.40
N ILE A 370 16.14 -1.09 23.42
CA ILE A 370 14.85 -1.76 23.67
C ILE A 370 15.08 -3.13 24.33
N LEU A 371 15.98 -3.95 23.83
CA LEU A 371 16.24 -5.29 24.35
C LEU A 371 16.75 -5.24 25.80
N THR A 372 17.62 -4.29 26.13
CA THR A 372 18.17 -4.11 27.48
C THR A 372 17.18 -3.48 28.46
N ASN A 373 16.25 -2.67 27.99
CA ASN A 373 15.25 -1.97 28.80
C ASN A 373 13.81 -2.42 28.47
N PHE A 374 13.62 -3.68 28.10
CA PHE A 374 12.37 -4.19 27.51
C PHE A 374 11.11 -3.83 28.30
N LYS A 375 11.16 -3.91 29.64
CA LYS A 375 10.00 -3.58 30.50
C LYS A 375 9.50 -2.13 30.31
N LYS A 376 10.40 -1.16 30.08
CA LYS A 376 10.06 0.24 29.79
C LYS A 376 9.36 0.34 28.43
N TYR A 377 9.96 -0.23 27.39
CA TYR A 377 9.45 -0.14 26.02
C TYR A 377 8.16 -0.93 25.81
N LYS A 378 7.95 -2.02 26.58
CA LYS A 378 6.68 -2.73 26.60
C LYS A 378 5.52 -1.83 27.04
N LYS A 379 5.71 -1.02 28.09
CA LYS A 379 4.69 -0.05 28.54
C LYS A 379 4.38 1.01 27.48
N ILE A 380 5.41 1.48 26.76
CA ILE A 380 5.24 2.42 25.64
C ILE A 380 4.40 1.75 24.52
N ALA A 381 4.69 0.49 24.19
CA ALA A 381 3.96 -0.26 23.18
C ALA A 381 2.49 -0.52 23.57
N GLU A 382 2.20 -0.78 24.85
CA GLU A 382 0.85 -0.87 25.41
C GLU A 382 0.07 0.44 25.20
N SER A 383 0.68 1.59 25.48
CA SER A 383 0.08 2.91 25.20
C SER A 383 -0.08 3.16 23.70
N GLY A 384 0.89 2.69 22.89
CA GLY A 384 0.83 2.75 21.42
C GLY A 384 -0.38 2.00 20.85
N ARG A 385 -0.74 0.85 21.42
CA ARG A 385 -1.97 0.14 21.02
C ARG A 385 -3.22 0.98 21.27
N HIS A 386 -3.34 1.65 22.42
CA HIS A 386 -4.48 2.54 22.71
C HIS A 386 -4.59 3.64 21.64
N HIS A 387 -3.47 4.26 21.29
CA HIS A 387 -3.40 5.27 20.24
C HIS A 387 -3.93 4.71 18.89
N ILE A 388 -3.55 3.47 18.52
CA ILE A 388 -4.04 2.85 17.28
C ILE A 388 -5.54 2.57 17.33
N ILE A 389 -6.05 2.03 18.43
CA ILE A 389 -7.49 1.74 18.60
C ILE A 389 -8.31 3.01 18.47
N GLU A 390 -7.86 4.13 19.06
CA GLU A 390 -8.60 5.39 19.05
C GLU A 390 -8.56 6.10 17.70
N ASN A 391 -7.47 5.97 16.93
CA ASN A 391 -7.25 6.81 15.77
C ASN A 391 -7.30 6.07 14.42
N PHE A 392 -7.06 4.76 14.39
CA PHE A 392 -6.91 4.00 13.13
C PHE A 392 -7.86 2.79 13.02
N ASN A 393 -8.92 2.71 13.82
CA ASN A 393 -9.94 1.68 13.63
C ASN A 393 -10.84 2.00 12.42
N TRP A 394 -11.31 0.96 11.74
CA TRP A 394 -12.12 1.12 10.53
C TRP A 394 -13.45 1.83 10.79
N LEU A 395 -14.05 1.70 11.98
CA LEU A 395 -15.32 2.37 12.29
C LEU A 395 -15.17 3.89 12.20
N LYS A 396 -14.14 4.45 12.85
CA LYS A 396 -13.83 5.89 12.81
C LYS A 396 -13.48 6.35 11.40
N ILE A 397 -12.57 5.63 10.75
CA ILE A 397 -12.11 5.98 9.39
C ILE A 397 -13.26 5.94 8.39
N THR A 398 -14.16 4.97 8.50
CA THR A 398 -15.31 4.87 7.60
C THR A 398 -16.29 6.02 7.81
N GLN A 399 -16.44 6.53 9.02
CA GLN A 399 -17.24 7.72 9.29
C GLN A 399 -16.68 8.95 8.55
N GLU A 400 -15.36 9.14 8.58
CA GLU A 400 -14.69 10.22 7.83
C GLU A 400 -14.90 10.08 6.31
N TYR A 401 -14.89 8.84 5.80
CA TYR A 401 -15.22 8.55 4.39
C TYR A 401 -16.68 8.85 4.08
N GLU A 402 -17.60 8.48 4.96
CA GLU A 402 -19.03 8.73 4.80
C GLU A 402 -19.32 10.23 4.74
N ASP A 403 -18.72 11.02 5.62
CA ASP A 403 -18.84 12.49 5.63
C ASP A 403 -18.31 13.09 4.31
N MET A 404 -17.17 12.59 3.82
CA MET A 404 -16.60 13.00 2.54
C MET A 404 -17.49 12.62 1.35
N ILE A 405 -18.12 11.44 1.38
CA ILE A 405 -19.04 10.97 0.35
C ILE A 405 -20.27 11.88 0.29
N TYR A 406 -20.92 12.15 1.42
CA TYR A 406 -22.11 13.03 1.44
C TYR A 406 -21.78 14.44 0.98
N LYS A 407 -20.65 14.99 1.42
CA LYS A 407 -20.18 16.29 0.94
C LYS A 407 -19.97 16.29 -0.58
N THR A 408 -19.32 15.25 -1.11
CA THR A 408 -19.06 15.12 -2.56
C THR A 408 -20.36 15.06 -3.37
N ILE A 409 -21.38 14.33 -2.87
CA ILE A 409 -22.70 14.26 -3.51
C ILE A 409 -23.40 15.64 -3.48
N GLN A 410 -23.35 16.32 -2.33
CA GLN A 410 -23.95 17.65 -2.19
C GLN A 410 -23.30 18.67 -3.12
N ASP A 411 -21.96 18.72 -3.15
CA ASP A 411 -21.20 19.65 -4.01
C ASP A 411 -21.49 19.38 -5.49
N PHE A 412 -21.58 18.12 -5.91
CA PHE A 412 -21.90 17.73 -7.27
C PHE A 412 -23.32 18.16 -7.66
N ASN A 413 -24.31 17.94 -6.81
CA ASN A 413 -25.69 18.35 -7.08
C ASN A 413 -25.83 19.86 -7.17
N ASN A 414 -25.17 20.60 -6.27
CA ASN A 414 -25.18 22.08 -6.30
C ASN A 414 -24.52 22.67 -7.55
N ALA A 415 -23.51 21.99 -8.10
CA ALA A 415 -22.84 22.44 -9.33
C ALA A 415 -23.64 22.15 -10.62
N ASN A 416 -24.66 21.28 -10.55
CA ASN A 416 -25.50 20.87 -11.68
C ASN A 416 -26.95 21.46 -11.61
N LEU A 417 -27.24 22.23 -10.58
CA LEU A 417 -28.44 23.08 -10.47
C LEU A 417 -28.21 24.46 -11.12
#